data_8669ff521874625a60f5189cd3536b25
#
_entry.id   8669ff521874625a60f5189cd3536b25
#
_cell.length_a   1.000
_cell.length_b   1.000
_cell.length_c   1.000
_cell.angle_alpha   90.00
_cell.angle_beta   90.00
_cell.angle_gamma   90.00
#
_symmetry.space_group_name_H-M   'P 1'
#
loop_
_entity.id
_entity.type
_entity.pdbx_description
1 polymer ?
#
loop_
_entity_poly.entity_id
_entity_poly.type
_entity_poly.pdbx_seq_one_letter_code
_entity_poly.pdbx_strand_id
1 'polypeptide(L)'
;MTDVIRAEGISKSFGPVAALTDISLHVGRGEILGLIGDNGAGKSTLIKILTGYHQPDGGRLLFEGEPVTLKSVVHARSLGIETVFQDLAMVDDLPVYLNLHLNRELTHRPLPFLRRGEMKRRAREALDSIGISIPSVTTEVGMLSGGQRQAIAVARSVYSNAKLLLLDEPLAAMGAKESAVILRLLQELKQRGDIAIILIAHNYGQVVDVCDRVNLVQHGEITFDRASADTSVAELLELVNAEYRLGGGQ
;
A
#
# COMPACT_ATOMS: atom_id res chain seq x y z
N MET A 1 -14.02 -3.89 15.85
CA MET A 1 -12.56 -3.73 15.57
C MET A 1 -12.27 -2.24 15.51
N THR A 2 -11.15 -1.80 16.03
CA THR A 2 -10.79 -0.36 15.95
C THR A 2 -10.13 -0.11 14.60
N ASP A 3 -10.62 0.90 13.86
CA ASP A 3 -10.01 1.27 12.59
C ASP A 3 -8.60 1.82 12.81
N VAL A 4 -7.67 1.42 11.95
CA VAL A 4 -6.32 2.00 11.90
C VAL A 4 -6.36 3.35 11.20
N ILE A 5 -7.09 3.42 10.09
CA ILE A 5 -7.33 4.67 9.36
C ILE A 5 -8.82 4.79 9.04
N ARG A 6 -9.35 6.00 9.20
CA ARG A 6 -10.68 6.38 8.74
C ARG A 6 -10.60 7.74 8.06
N ALA A 7 -11.13 7.82 6.87
CA ALA A 7 -11.33 9.06 6.13
C ALA A 7 -12.83 9.37 6.14
N GLU A 8 -13.21 10.58 6.44
CA GLU A 8 -14.60 11.03 6.51
C GLU A 8 -14.78 12.29 5.68
N GLY A 9 -15.56 12.20 4.62
CA GLY A 9 -15.93 13.32 3.76
C GLY A 9 -14.76 13.99 3.03
N ILE A 10 -13.70 13.23 2.70
CA ILE A 10 -12.49 13.78 2.09
C ILE A 10 -12.78 14.31 0.70
N SER A 11 -12.49 15.58 0.51
CA SER A 11 -12.63 16.26 -0.78
C SER A 11 -11.31 16.92 -1.18
N LYS A 12 -11.02 16.94 -2.50
CA LYS A 12 -9.81 17.54 -3.05
C LYS A 12 -10.04 18.04 -4.48
N SER A 13 -9.66 19.29 -4.72
CA SER A 13 -9.69 19.90 -6.07
C SER A 13 -8.30 20.39 -6.48
N PHE A 14 -8.05 20.38 -7.78
CA PHE A 14 -6.87 20.98 -8.41
C PHE A 14 -7.36 21.98 -9.47
N GLY A 15 -7.41 23.25 -9.08
CA GLY A 15 -8.04 24.29 -9.90
C GLY A 15 -9.53 23.94 -10.13
N PRO A 16 -10.00 23.87 -11.39
CA PRO A 16 -11.40 23.56 -11.70
C PRO A 16 -11.73 22.06 -11.61
N VAL A 17 -10.76 21.18 -11.42
CA VAL A 17 -10.97 19.73 -11.42
C VAL A 17 -11.16 19.23 -10.01
N ALA A 18 -12.36 18.73 -9.68
CA ALA A 18 -12.61 17.99 -8.46
C ALA A 18 -12.05 16.57 -8.62
N ALA A 19 -10.97 16.27 -7.91
CA ALA A 19 -10.31 14.97 -7.95
C ALA A 19 -10.91 13.97 -6.94
N LEU A 20 -11.43 14.47 -5.82
CA LEU A 20 -12.15 13.70 -4.80
C LEU A 20 -13.33 14.51 -4.30
N THR A 21 -14.48 13.84 -4.13
CA THR A 21 -15.73 14.41 -3.64
C THR A 21 -16.29 13.51 -2.55
N ASP A 22 -16.33 13.99 -1.32
CA ASP A 22 -16.96 13.31 -0.17
C ASP A 22 -16.55 11.84 0.04
N ILE A 23 -15.24 11.54 -0.17
CA ILE A 23 -14.70 10.19 0.03
C ILE A 23 -14.73 9.82 1.50
N SER A 24 -15.42 8.73 1.82
CA SER A 24 -15.43 8.14 3.15
C SER A 24 -15.03 6.67 3.07
N LEU A 25 -13.98 6.28 3.80
CA LEU A 25 -13.50 4.90 3.91
C LEU A 25 -12.88 4.64 5.28
N HIS A 26 -12.76 3.37 5.62
CA HIS A 26 -12.04 2.95 6.83
C HIS A 26 -11.32 1.63 6.56
N VAL A 27 -10.26 1.36 7.35
CA VAL A 27 -9.57 0.06 7.31
C VAL A 27 -9.21 -0.33 8.73
N GLY A 28 -9.63 -1.52 9.12
CA GLY A 28 -9.35 -2.12 10.42
C GLY A 28 -7.96 -2.76 10.50
N ARG A 29 -7.51 -3.06 11.72
CA ARG A 29 -6.26 -3.78 11.93
C ARG A 29 -6.37 -5.21 11.38
N GLY A 30 -5.37 -5.63 10.59
CA GLY A 30 -5.37 -6.93 9.91
C GLY A 30 -6.31 -7.04 8.71
N GLU A 31 -6.99 -5.95 8.34
CA GLU A 31 -7.86 -5.89 7.16
C GLU A 31 -7.05 -5.50 5.92
N ILE A 32 -7.36 -6.14 4.79
CA ILE A 32 -6.92 -5.72 3.46
C ILE A 32 -8.11 -5.13 2.72
N LEU A 33 -8.08 -3.82 2.48
CA LEU A 33 -9.04 -3.12 1.65
C LEU A 33 -8.52 -3.01 0.22
N GLY A 34 -9.25 -3.56 -0.73
CA GLY A 34 -9.03 -3.35 -2.17
C GLY A 34 -9.62 -2.03 -2.62
N LEU A 35 -8.80 -1.15 -3.20
CA LEU A 35 -9.23 0.11 -3.78
C LEU A 35 -9.11 0.01 -5.30
N ILE A 36 -10.22 -0.18 -5.99
CA ILE A 36 -10.30 -0.34 -7.44
C ILE A 36 -10.95 0.86 -8.11
N GLY A 37 -10.86 0.93 -9.42
CA GLY A 37 -11.44 2.00 -10.25
C GLY A 37 -10.53 2.33 -11.43
N ASP A 38 -11.03 3.13 -12.35
CA ASP A 38 -10.33 3.50 -13.58
C ASP A 38 -9.16 4.47 -13.35
N ASN A 39 -8.36 4.67 -14.40
CA ASN A 39 -7.33 5.69 -14.41
C ASN A 39 -8.01 7.07 -14.35
N GLY A 40 -7.53 7.91 -13.42
CA GLY A 40 -8.14 9.22 -13.19
C GLY A 40 -9.32 9.24 -12.22
N ALA A 41 -9.79 8.08 -11.71
CA ALA A 41 -10.89 8.01 -10.75
C ALA A 41 -10.63 8.69 -9.38
N GLY A 42 -9.36 9.06 -9.08
CA GLY A 42 -9.00 9.73 -7.82
C GLY A 42 -8.15 8.89 -6.87
N LYS A 43 -7.93 7.59 -7.13
CA LYS A 43 -7.19 6.66 -6.25
C LYS A 43 -5.83 7.19 -5.80
N SER A 44 -5.00 7.62 -6.76
CA SER A 44 -3.66 8.16 -6.46
C SER A 44 -3.72 9.48 -5.67
N THR A 45 -4.75 10.30 -5.87
CA THR A 45 -4.97 11.50 -5.06
C THR A 45 -5.31 11.13 -3.62
N LEU A 46 -6.16 10.14 -3.41
CA LEU A 46 -6.51 9.64 -2.09
C LEU A 46 -5.27 9.07 -1.38
N ILE A 47 -4.46 8.23 -2.05
CA ILE A 47 -3.19 7.74 -1.49
C ILE A 47 -2.26 8.89 -1.11
N LYS A 48 -2.13 9.92 -1.95
CA LYS A 48 -1.31 11.10 -1.64
C LYS A 48 -1.82 11.88 -0.41
N ILE A 49 -3.12 11.87 -0.16
CA ILE A 49 -3.68 12.44 1.07
C ILE A 49 -3.36 11.55 2.27
N LEU A 50 -3.58 10.24 2.17
CA LEU A 50 -3.28 9.28 3.24
C LEU A 50 -1.78 9.18 3.56
N THR A 51 -0.90 9.58 2.64
CA THR A 51 0.55 9.69 2.87
C THR A 51 1.00 11.05 3.38
N GLY A 52 0.11 12.03 3.49
CA GLY A 52 0.46 13.40 3.88
C GLY A 52 1.20 14.21 2.81
N TYR A 53 1.23 13.71 1.56
CA TYR A 53 1.79 14.45 0.42
C TYR A 53 0.87 15.60 -0.01
N HIS A 54 -0.45 15.37 -0.02
CA HIS A 54 -1.47 16.39 -0.22
C HIS A 54 -2.30 16.59 1.04
N GLN A 55 -2.77 17.84 1.26
CA GLN A 55 -3.81 18.11 2.26
C GLN A 55 -5.18 18.02 1.57
N PRO A 56 -6.19 17.43 2.22
CA PRO A 56 -7.56 17.52 1.75
C PRO A 56 -8.07 18.98 1.84
N ASP A 57 -9.02 19.33 1.00
CA ASP A 57 -9.70 20.64 1.05
C ASP A 57 -10.92 20.60 1.99
N GLY A 58 -11.46 19.41 2.23
CA GLY A 58 -12.57 19.16 3.16
C GLY A 58 -12.49 17.77 3.77
N GLY A 59 -13.30 17.52 4.79
CA GLY A 59 -13.31 16.26 5.52
C GLY A 59 -12.25 16.16 6.60
N ARG A 60 -12.08 14.95 7.16
CA ARG A 60 -11.08 14.68 8.21
C ARG A 60 -10.53 13.26 8.12
N LEU A 61 -9.32 13.09 8.65
CA LEU A 61 -8.69 11.80 8.85
C LEU A 61 -8.64 11.47 10.34
N LEU A 62 -8.90 10.21 10.67
CA LEU A 62 -8.65 9.67 12.00
C LEU A 62 -7.63 8.53 11.85
N PHE A 63 -6.63 8.51 12.71
CA PHE A 63 -5.63 7.45 12.78
C PHE A 63 -5.66 6.84 14.17
N GLU A 64 -5.89 5.52 14.26
CA GLU A 64 -6.13 4.78 15.51
C GLU A 64 -7.23 5.43 16.39
N GLY A 65 -8.27 5.98 15.74
CA GLY A 65 -9.41 6.62 16.38
C GLY A 65 -9.24 8.10 16.69
N GLU A 66 -8.03 8.63 16.60
CA GLU A 66 -7.73 10.05 16.93
C GLU A 66 -7.67 10.90 15.64
N PRO A 67 -8.29 12.11 15.66
CA PRO A 67 -8.20 13.04 14.54
C PRO A 67 -6.74 13.40 14.23
N VAL A 68 -6.36 13.33 12.97
CA VAL A 68 -4.99 13.59 12.53
C VAL A 68 -4.93 14.49 11.30
N THR A 69 -3.99 15.43 11.30
CA THR A 69 -3.59 16.18 10.10
C THR A 69 -2.19 15.73 9.71
N LEU A 70 -2.08 15.04 8.57
CA LEU A 70 -0.81 14.50 8.05
C LEU A 70 -0.01 15.63 7.38
N LYS A 71 0.84 16.32 8.14
CA LYS A 71 1.56 17.53 7.70
C LYS A 71 2.60 17.28 6.60
N SER A 72 3.09 16.04 6.47
CA SER A 72 4.09 15.63 5.48
C SER A 72 4.19 14.11 5.43
N VAL A 73 4.86 13.59 4.39
CA VAL A 73 5.19 12.14 4.27
C VAL A 73 6.05 11.65 5.45
N VAL A 74 6.97 12.49 5.94
CA VAL A 74 7.79 12.16 7.12
C VAL A 74 6.92 12.03 8.38
N HIS A 75 5.93 12.91 8.54
CA HIS A 75 4.99 12.85 9.66
C HIS A 75 4.11 11.59 9.55
N ALA A 76 3.56 11.27 8.38
CA ALA A 76 2.79 10.04 8.17
C ALA A 76 3.60 8.79 8.52
N ARG A 77 4.85 8.71 8.05
CA ARG A 77 5.78 7.62 8.40
C ARG A 77 6.07 7.52 9.89
N SER A 78 6.19 8.64 10.59
CA SER A 78 6.42 8.62 12.04
C SER A 78 5.24 8.04 12.83
N LEU A 79 4.03 8.06 12.26
CA LEU A 79 2.83 7.42 12.80
C LEU A 79 2.73 5.94 12.44
N GLY A 80 3.52 5.46 11.48
CA GLY A 80 3.48 4.08 10.97
C GLY A 80 2.66 3.93 9.68
N ILE A 81 2.45 5.02 8.93
CA ILE A 81 1.84 4.96 7.59
C ILE A 81 2.97 4.83 6.57
N GLU A 82 3.10 3.66 5.96
CA GLU A 82 4.13 3.37 4.96
C GLU A 82 3.49 3.12 3.59
N THR A 83 4.23 3.45 2.54
CA THR A 83 3.74 3.31 1.16
C THR A 83 4.77 2.62 0.30
N VAL A 84 4.32 1.66 -0.48
CA VAL A 84 5.07 1.06 -1.58
C VAL A 84 4.43 1.52 -2.87
N PHE A 85 5.11 2.39 -3.58
CA PHE A 85 4.72 2.86 -4.91
C PHE A 85 5.15 1.88 -5.99
N GLN A 86 4.64 2.04 -7.19
CA GLN A 86 5.06 1.28 -8.38
C GLN A 86 6.58 1.43 -8.63
N ASP A 87 7.15 2.61 -8.42
CA ASP A 87 8.60 2.81 -8.29
C ASP A 87 9.03 2.46 -6.86
N LEU A 88 9.78 1.36 -6.71
CA LEU A 88 10.13 0.78 -5.41
C LEU A 88 11.12 1.61 -4.60
N ALA A 89 11.68 2.68 -5.19
CA ALA A 89 12.70 3.54 -4.58
C ALA A 89 13.82 2.71 -3.92
N MET A 90 14.38 1.78 -4.68
CA MET A 90 15.50 0.93 -4.28
C MET A 90 16.77 1.35 -4.99
N VAL A 91 17.91 1.03 -4.41
CA VAL A 91 19.23 1.21 -5.01
C VAL A 91 19.72 -0.15 -5.49
N ASP A 92 19.70 -0.38 -6.80
CA ASP A 92 19.95 -1.68 -7.43
C ASP A 92 21.36 -2.23 -7.12
N ASP A 93 22.38 -1.37 -7.07
CA ASP A 93 23.77 -1.73 -6.76
C ASP A 93 24.03 -1.98 -5.27
N LEU A 94 23.05 -1.78 -4.42
CA LEU A 94 23.17 -2.06 -2.99
C LEU A 94 22.57 -3.41 -2.63
N PRO A 95 23.21 -4.14 -1.69
CA PRO A 95 22.66 -5.39 -1.19
C PRO A 95 21.33 -5.18 -0.43
N VAL A 96 20.54 -6.25 -0.38
CA VAL A 96 19.21 -6.26 0.26
C VAL A 96 19.23 -5.69 1.67
N TYR A 97 20.22 -6.08 2.51
CA TYR A 97 20.27 -5.60 3.88
C TYR A 97 20.49 -4.08 4.00
N LEU A 98 21.16 -3.44 3.03
CA LEU A 98 21.29 -1.98 2.99
C LEU A 98 20.00 -1.33 2.50
N ASN A 99 19.34 -1.90 1.49
CA ASN A 99 18.06 -1.41 1.01
C ASN A 99 16.96 -1.45 2.10
N LEU A 100 16.94 -2.48 2.94
CA LEU A 100 16.02 -2.57 4.08
C LEU A 100 16.29 -1.51 5.16
N HIS A 101 17.54 -1.06 5.29
CA HIS A 101 17.95 -0.07 6.30
C HIS A 101 18.14 1.34 5.74
N LEU A 102 17.77 1.62 4.48
CA LEU A 102 17.91 2.96 3.90
C LEU A 102 17.26 4.03 4.80
N ASN A 103 18.04 5.08 5.12
CA ASN A 103 17.70 6.16 6.07
C ASN A 103 17.44 5.70 7.52
N ARG A 104 17.79 4.45 7.87
CA ARG A 104 17.64 3.88 9.22
C ARG A 104 18.84 2.97 9.54
N GLU A 105 20.01 3.34 9.04
CA GLU A 105 21.23 2.55 9.21
C GLU A 105 21.62 2.44 10.69
N LEU A 106 22.04 1.24 11.08
CA LEU A 106 22.55 0.99 12.42
C LEU A 106 24.02 1.37 12.49
N THR A 107 24.36 2.31 13.38
CA THR A 107 25.74 2.79 13.54
C THR A 107 26.28 2.49 14.93
N HIS A 108 27.61 2.45 15.05
CA HIS A 108 28.31 2.42 16.33
C HIS A 108 28.43 3.83 16.89
N ARG A 109 27.55 4.21 17.80
CA ARG A 109 27.63 5.52 18.48
C ARG A 109 28.85 5.56 19.42
N PRO A 110 29.62 6.67 19.43
CA PRO A 110 29.44 7.91 18.70
C PRO A 110 29.97 7.92 17.27
N LEU A 111 30.59 6.83 16.79
CA LEU A 111 31.23 6.74 15.47
C LEU A 111 30.23 6.43 14.36
N PRO A 112 30.39 6.99 13.14
CA PRO A 112 29.48 6.80 12.03
C PRO A 112 29.68 5.48 11.28
N PHE A 113 30.32 4.47 11.90
CA PHE A 113 30.54 3.17 11.26
C PHE A 113 29.29 2.29 11.33
N LEU A 114 28.95 1.67 10.18
CA LEU A 114 27.79 0.79 10.07
C LEU A 114 27.98 -0.51 10.86
N ARG A 115 26.97 -0.93 11.59
CA ARG A 115 26.89 -2.22 12.27
C ARG A 115 26.44 -3.31 11.28
N ARG A 116 27.23 -3.52 10.22
CA ARG A 116 26.85 -4.39 9.08
C ARG A 116 26.41 -5.80 9.48
N GLY A 117 27.08 -6.39 10.48
CA GLY A 117 26.74 -7.73 10.98
C GLY A 117 25.30 -7.78 11.54
N GLU A 118 24.96 -6.80 12.38
CA GLU A 118 23.63 -6.69 12.95
C GLU A 118 22.56 -6.35 11.90
N MET A 119 22.84 -5.44 10.97
CA MET A 119 21.94 -5.11 9.87
C MET A 119 21.64 -6.34 9.02
N LYS A 120 22.63 -7.18 8.68
CA LYS A 120 22.42 -8.44 7.96
C LYS A 120 21.54 -9.43 8.74
N ARG A 121 21.79 -9.58 10.05
CA ARG A 121 21.01 -10.46 10.91
C ARG A 121 19.54 -10.01 10.96
N ARG A 122 19.29 -8.71 11.26
CA ARG A 122 17.94 -8.15 11.32
C ARG A 122 17.22 -8.21 9.98
N ALA A 123 17.93 -7.97 8.88
CA ALA A 123 17.38 -8.12 7.54
C ALA A 123 16.92 -9.56 7.26
N ARG A 124 17.73 -10.55 7.66
CA ARG A 124 17.35 -11.97 7.52
C ARG A 124 16.11 -12.27 8.36
N GLU A 125 16.13 -11.92 9.64
CA GLU A 125 15.00 -12.14 10.56
C GLU A 125 13.70 -11.49 10.05
N ALA A 126 13.79 -10.27 9.51
CA ALA A 126 12.63 -9.57 8.95
C ALA A 126 12.04 -10.30 7.74
N LEU A 127 12.89 -10.76 6.80
CA LEU A 127 12.44 -11.49 5.62
C LEU A 127 11.85 -12.85 5.98
N ASP A 128 12.51 -13.58 6.88
CA ASP A 128 12.05 -14.89 7.34
C ASP A 128 10.70 -14.79 8.07
N SER A 129 10.49 -13.71 8.85
CA SER A 129 9.25 -13.47 9.62
C SER A 129 8.00 -13.27 8.75
N ILE A 130 8.18 -12.97 7.47
CA ILE A 130 7.11 -12.74 6.48
C ILE A 130 7.24 -13.68 5.26
N GLY A 131 7.97 -14.78 5.43
CA GLY A 131 8.04 -15.86 4.44
C GLY A 131 8.75 -15.51 3.13
N ILE A 132 9.57 -14.43 3.09
CA ILE A 132 10.28 -14.02 1.87
C ILE A 132 11.59 -14.80 1.72
N SER A 133 11.67 -15.60 0.64
CA SER A 133 12.87 -16.35 0.28
C SER A 133 13.70 -15.61 -0.77
N ILE A 134 14.97 -15.32 -0.42
CA ILE A 134 15.98 -14.76 -1.32
C ILE A 134 17.30 -15.53 -1.18
N PRO A 135 18.19 -15.52 -2.20
CA PRO A 135 19.46 -16.24 -2.13
C PRO A 135 20.33 -15.80 -0.95
N SER A 136 20.49 -14.51 -0.73
CA SER A 136 21.25 -13.93 0.38
C SER A 136 20.83 -12.48 0.64
N VAL A 137 20.85 -12.04 1.89
CA VAL A 137 20.71 -10.61 2.25
C VAL A 137 21.87 -9.75 1.75
N THR A 138 22.97 -10.38 1.29
CA THR A 138 24.12 -9.69 0.68
C THR A 138 24.04 -9.63 -0.85
N THR A 139 23.03 -10.24 -1.46
CA THR A 139 22.76 -10.12 -2.90
C THR A 139 22.33 -8.69 -3.22
N GLU A 140 22.87 -8.11 -4.29
CA GLU A 140 22.44 -6.82 -4.83
C GLU A 140 20.99 -6.91 -5.32
N VAL A 141 20.21 -5.87 -5.06
CA VAL A 141 18.78 -5.86 -5.39
C VAL A 141 18.54 -5.98 -6.90
N GLY A 142 19.42 -5.39 -7.72
CA GLY A 142 19.38 -5.48 -9.17
C GLY A 142 19.48 -6.91 -9.74
N MET A 143 20.04 -7.86 -8.97
CA MET A 143 20.15 -9.28 -9.36
C MET A 143 18.89 -10.10 -9.02
N LEU A 144 17.92 -9.51 -8.38
CA LEU A 144 16.69 -10.19 -7.95
C LEU A 144 15.59 -10.08 -9.01
N SER A 145 14.64 -11.04 -9.01
CA SER A 145 13.45 -10.93 -9.84
C SER A 145 12.56 -9.76 -9.43
N GLY A 146 11.69 -9.30 -10.33
CA GLY A 146 10.74 -8.22 -10.05
C GLY A 146 9.89 -8.50 -8.80
N GLY A 147 9.35 -9.72 -8.67
CA GLY A 147 8.59 -10.13 -7.49
C GLY A 147 9.41 -10.15 -6.20
N GLN A 148 10.68 -10.56 -6.26
CA GLN A 148 11.56 -10.50 -5.09
C GLN A 148 11.88 -9.05 -4.69
N ARG A 149 12.12 -8.16 -5.65
CA ARG A 149 12.33 -6.74 -5.39
C ARG A 149 11.09 -6.12 -4.75
N GLN A 150 9.90 -6.39 -5.29
CA GLN A 150 8.63 -5.94 -4.71
C GLN A 150 8.45 -6.45 -3.28
N ALA A 151 8.70 -7.73 -3.04
CA ALA A 151 8.61 -8.33 -1.71
C ALA A 151 9.55 -7.65 -0.71
N ILE A 152 10.78 -7.28 -1.13
CA ILE A 152 11.72 -6.53 -0.30
C ILE A 152 11.22 -5.11 -0.01
N ALA A 153 10.56 -4.44 -0.96
CA ALA A 153 9.95 -3.13 -0.73
C ALA A 153 8.86 -3.20 0.35
N VAL A 154 7.99 -4.21 0.27
CA VAL A 154 7.00 -4.48 1.31
C VAL A 154 7.67 -4.82 2.64
N ALA A 155 8.69 -5.70 2.64
CA ALA A 155 9.45 -6.06 3.85
C ALA A 155 10.08 -4.83 4.52
N ARG A 156 10.58 -3.87 3.75
CA ARG A 156 11.13 -2.61 4.27
C ARG A 156 10.09 -1.83 5.05
N SER A 157 8.87 -1.77 4.55
CA SER A 157 7.75 -1.11 5.22
C SER A 157 7.32 -1.83 6.50
N VAL A 158 7.23 -3.16 6.46
CA VAL A 158 6.93 -4.00 7.64
C VAL A 158 8.04 -3.87 8.70
N TYR A 159 9.31 -3.91 8.29
CA TYR A 159 10.47 -3.69 9.17
C TYR A 159 10.44 -2.31 9.86
N SER A 160 9.78 -1.34 9.23
CA SER A 160 9.58 0.01 9.77
C SER A 160 8.44 0.12 10.80
N ASN A 161 7.88 -1.00 11.25
CA ASN A 161 6.71 -1.07 12.14
C ASN A 161 5.47 -0.37 11.54
N ALA A 162 5.20 -0.63 10.27
CA ALA A 162 3.99 -0.13 9.63
C ALA A 162 2.74 -0.58 10.38
N LYS A 163 1.83 0.33 10.64
CA LYS A 163 0.46 0.09 11.13
C LYS A 163 -0.54 0.11 9.97
N LEU A 164 -0.26 0.98 9.00
CA LEU A 164 -0.97 1.08 7.73
C LEU A 164 0.02 0.95 6.57
N LEU A 165 -0.24 0.03 5.66
CA LEU A 165 0.54 -0.19 4.46
C LEU A 165 -0.30 0.15 3.23
N LEU A 166 0.15 1.12 2.46
CA LEU A 166 -0.46 1.52 1.20
C LEU A 166 0.34 0.90 0.06
N LEU A 167 -0.30 0.08 -0.75
CA LEU A 167 0.32 -0.62 -1.89
C LEU A 167 -0.29 -0.10 -3.19
N ASP A 168 0.49 0.66 -3.94
CA ASP A 168 0.05 1.25 -5.21
C ASP A 168 0.50 0.38 -6.38
N GLU A 169 -0.44 -0.41 -6.91
CA GLU A 169 -0.26 -1.34 -8.03
C GLU A 169 0.92 -2.33 -7.85
N PRO A 170 1.03 -3.03 -6.71
CA PRO A 170 2.20 -3.87 -6.42
C PRO A 170 2.32 -5.08 -7.34
N LEU A 171 1.30 -5.39 -8.13
CA LEU A 171 1.23 -6.54 -9.03
C LEU A 171 1.32 -6.12 -10.52
N ALA A 172 1.47 -4.81 -10.81
CA ALA A 172 1.52 -4.30 -12.16
C ALA A 172 2.77 -4.82 -12.90
N ALA A 173 2.59 -5.15 -14.19
CA ALA A 173 3.65 -5.62 -15.09
C ALA A 173 4.41 -6.87 -14.62
N MET A 174 3.83 -7.67 -13.72
CA MET A 174 4.43 -8.92 -13.21
C MET A 174 3.84 -10.16 -13.90
N GLY A 175 4.70 -11.17 -14.11
CA GLY A 175 4.26 -12.49 -14.52
C GLY A 175 3.54 -13.23 -13.38
N ALA A 176 2.82 -14.31 -13.72
CA ALA A 176 2.03 -15.09 -12.76
C ALA A 176 2.86 -15.62 -11.57
N LYS A 177 4.11 -16.04 -11.81
CA LYS A 177 5.01 -16.54 -10.75
C LYS A 177 5.42 -15.44 -9.78
N GLU A 178 5.66 -14.24 -10.28
CA GLU A 178 6.07 -13.09 -9.48
C GLU A 178 4.88 -12.56 -8.66
N SER A 179 3.71 -12.43 -9.30
CA SER A 179 2.47 -12.06 -8.62
C SER A 179 2.13 -13.02 -7.47
N ALA A 180 2.33 -14.33 -7.66
CA ALA A 180 2.09 -15.34 -6.63
C ALA A 180 2.97 -15.13 -5.36
N VAL A 181 4.18 -14.60 -5.51
CA VAL A 181 5.04 -14.26 -4.36
C VAL A 181 4.41 -13.14 -3.53
N ILE A 182 3.93 -12.08 -4.19
CA ILE A 182 3.32 -10.94 -3.51
C ILE A 182 1.97 -11.30 -2.89
N LEU A 183 1.14 -12.07 -3.60
CA LEU A 183 -0.16 -12.54 -3.07
C LEU A 183 0.03 -13.39 -1.81
N ARG A 184 1.03 -14.29 -1.81
CA ARG A 184 1.38 -15.07 -0.61
C ARG A 184 1.83 -14.17 0.54
N LEU A 185 2.69 -13.18 0.26
CA LEU A 185 3.14 -12.22 1.25
C LEU A 185 1.97 -11.44 1.86
N LEU A 186 1.00 -11.00 1.04
CA LEU A 186 -0.19 -10.32 1.56
C LEU A 186 -1.03 -11.24 2.46
N GLN A 187 -1.17 -12.53 2.10
CA GLN A 187 -1.84 -13.53 2.94
C GLN A 187 -1.11 -13.75 4.28
N GLU A 188 0.22 -13.83 4.28
CA GLU A 188 1.03 -13.92 5.50
C GLU A 188 0.83 -12.68 6.41
N LEU A 189 0.85 -11.46 5.83
CA LEU A 189 0.60 -10.23 6.58
C LEU A 189 -0.82 -10.17 7.14
N LYS A 190 -1.81 -10.65 6.38
CA LYS A 190 -3.20 -10.76 6.84
C LYS A 190 -3.33 -11.72 8.02
N GLN A 191 -2.66 -12.90 7.97
CA GLN A 191 -2.68 -13.88 9.06
C GLN A 191 -2.03 -13.34 10.33
N ARG A 192 -1.00 -12.50 10.22
CA ARG A 192 -0.41 -11.80 11.37
C ARG A 192 -1.40 -10.86 12.06
N GLY A 193 -2.29 -10.24 11.31
CA GLY A 193 -3.39 -9.45 11.82
C GLY A 193 -3.00 -8.12 12.50
N ASP A 194 -1.76 -7.67 12.35
CA ASP A 194 -1.22 -6.50 13.03
C ASP A 194 -1.13 -5.24 12.15
N ILE A 195 -1.24 -5.38 10.83
CA ILE A 195 -1.11 -4.31 9.85
C ILE A 195 -2.40 -4.16 9.04
N ALA A 196 -2.91 -2.93 8.91
CA ALA A 196 -3.96 -2.59 7.96
C ALA A 196 -3.34 -2.37 6.58
N ILE A 197 -3.99 -2.84 5.51
CA ILE A 197 -3.46 -2.72 4.15
C ILE A 197 -4.51 -2.09 3.24
N ILE A 198 -4.13 -1.08 2.46
CA ILE A 198 -4.90 -0.61 1.31
C ILE A 198 -4.15 -1.04 0.05
N LEU A 199 -4.79 -1.87 -0.76
CA LEU A 199 -4.26 -2.42 -2.00
C LEU A 199 -4.93 -1.76 -3.20
N ILE A 200 -4.20 -0.95 -3.97
CA ILE A 200 -4.66 -0.51 -5.29
C ILE A 200 -4.25 -1.55 -6.32
N ALA A 201 -5.20 -2.05 -7.08
CA ALA A 201 -4.94 -2.98 -8.16
C ALA A 201 -5.99 -2.85 -9.28
N HIS A 202 -5.58 -3.23 -10.50
CA HIS A 202 -6.45 -3.25 -11.68
C HIS A 202 -6.98 -4.65 -12.00
N ASN A 203 -6.43 -5.68 -11.37
CA ASN A 203 -6.89 -7.06 -11.56
C ASN A 203 -7.93 -7.42 -10.50
N TYR A 204 -9.21 -7.36 -10.87
CA TYR A 204 -10.34 -7.60 -9.97
C TYR A 204 -10.33 -9.01 -9.37
N GLY A 205 -9.87 -10.02 -10.11
CA GLY A 205 -9.75 -11.39 -9.59
C GLY A 205 -8.80 -11.45 -8.40
N GLN A 206 -7.60 -10.86 -8.54
CA GLN A 206 -6.61 -10.81 -7.47
C GLN A 206 -7.11 -10.02 -6.25
N VAL A 207 -7.87 -8.95 -6.48
CA VAL A 207 -8.45 -8.15 -5.39
C VAL A 207 -9.49 -8.96 -4.62
N VAL A 208 -10.41 -9.62 -5.30
CA VAL A 208 -11.44 -10.47 -4.65
C VAL A 208 -10.82 -11.62 -3.88
N ASP A 209 -9.74 -12.22 -4.41
CA ASP A 209 -9.06 -13.36 -3.78
C ASP A 209 -8.30 -13.01 -2.51
N VAL A 210 -7.78 -11.78 -2.37
CA VAL A 210 -6.86 -11.39 -1.29
C VAL A 210 -7.47 -10.42 -0.30
N CYS A 211 -8.31 -9.48 -0.77
CA CYS A 211 -8.87 -8.43 0.07
C CYS A 211 -10.06 -8.97 0.91
N ASP A 212 -10.28 -8.33 2.06
CA ASP A 212 -11.45 -8.58 2.89
C ASP A 212 -12.66 -7.80 2.40
N ARG A 213 -12.41 -6.61 1.88
CA ARG A 213 -13.43 -5.67 1.41
C ARG A 213 -12.93 -4.92 0.17
N VAL A 214 -13.84 -4.52 -0.69
CA VAL A 214 -13.55 -3.80 -1.93
C VAL A 214 -14.30 -2.48 -1.95
N ASN A 215 -13.57 -1.40 -2.23
CA ASN A 215 -14.11 -0.09 -2.59
C ASN A 215 -13.86 0.20 -4.07
N LEU A 216 -14.90 0.56 -4.80
CA LEU A 216 -14.80 1.07 -6.17
C LEU A 216 -14.86 2.60 -6.13
N VAL A 217 -13.81 3.22 -6.68
CA VAL A 217 -13.71 4.67 -6.84
C VAL A 217 -14.04 5.05 -8.27
N GLN A 218 -15.02 5.93 -8.45
CA GLN A 218 -15.46 6.44 -9.74
C GLN A 218 -15.69 7.96 -9.61
N HIS A 219 -15.17 8.75 -10.54
CA HIS A 219 -15.30 10.23 -10.56
C HIS A 219 -15.01 10.93 -9.23
N GLY A 220 -14.05 10.39 -8.46
CA GLY A 220 -13.67 10.95 -7.17
C GLY A 220 -14.58 10.57 -6.00
N GLU A 221 -15.50 9.64 -6.17
CA GLU A 221 -16.43 9.15 -5.15
C GLU A 221 -16.27 7.63 -4.94
N ILE A 222 -16.64 7.10 -3.76
CA ILE A 222 -16.77 5.66 -3.53
C ILE A 222 -18.21 5.27 -3.87
N THR A 223 -18.39 4.56 -4.99
CA THR A 223 -19.69 4.12 -5.50
C THR A 223 -20.06 2.71 -5.06
N PHE A 224 -19.10 1.94 -4.54
CA PHE A 224 -19.30 0.58 -4.08
C PHE A 224 -18.39 0.29 -2.89
N ASP A 225 -18.93 -0.32 -1.84
CA ASP A 225 -18.23 -0.77 -0.63
C ASP A 225 -18.87 -2.07 -0.13
N ARG A 226 -18.17 -3.21 -0.30
CA ARG A 226 -18.65 -4.53 0.15
C ARG A 226 -17.51 -5.46 0.55
N ALA A 227 -17.87 -6.45 1.36
CA ALA A 227 -17.00 -7.58 1.64
C ALA A 227 -16.66 -8.36 0.35
N SER A 228 -15.40 -8.76 0.19
CA SER A 228 -14.98 -9.53 -1.00
C SER A 228 -15.71 -10.86 -1.10
N ALA A 229 -16.07 -11.47 0.03
CA ALA A 229 -16.84 -12.72 0.07
C ALA A 229 -18.27 -12.59 -0.54
N ASP A 230 -18.82 -11.37 -0.55
CA ASP A 230 -20.13 -11.05 -1.09
C ASP A 230 -20.04 -10.38 -2.48
N THR A 231 -18.86 -10.43 -3.12
CA THR A 231 -18.56 -9.71 -4.36
C THR A 231 -18.00 -10.67 -5.39
N SER A 232 -18.45 -10.57 -6.64
CA SER A 232 -17.87 -11.33 -7.75
C SER A 232 -17.13 -10.43 -8.74
N VAL A 233 -16.15 -11.00 -9.45
CA VAL A 233 -15.44 -10.31 -10.54
C VAL A 233 -16.42 -9.85 -11.62
N ALA A 234 -17.44 -10.67 -11.93
CA ALA A 234 -18.47 -10.32 -12.93
C ALA A 234 -19.26 -9.08 -12.51
N GLU A 235 -19.68 -9.00 -11.24
CA GLU A 235 -20.38 -7.83 -10.69
C GLU A 235 -19.53 -6.56 -10.77
N LEU A 236 -18.25 -6.64 -10.39
CA LEU A 236 -17.33 -5.49 -10.48
C LEU A 236 -17.16 -5.01 -11.92
N LEU A 237 -17.02 -5.93 -12.88
CA LEU A 237 -16.94 -5.60 -14.30
C LEU A 237 -18.24 -4.98 -14.82
N GLU A 238 -19.40 -5.44 -14.37
CA GLU A 238 -20.70 -4.85 -14.73
C GLU A 238 -20.83 -3.43 -14.21
N LEU A 239 -20.44 -3.15 -12.95
CA LEU A 239 -20.46 -1.82 -12.36
C LEU A 239 -19.59 -0.84 -13.13
N VAL A 240 -18.36 -1.24 -13.47
CA VAL A 240 -17.44 -0.41 -14.27
C VAL A 240 -17.98 -0.20 -15.69
N ASN A 241 -18.49 -1.26 -16.35
CA ASN A 241 -19.04 -1.16 -17.71
C ASN A 241 -20.34 -0.35 -17.78
N ALA A 242 -21.17 -0.38 -16.74
CA ALA A 242 -22.39 0.41 -16.69
C ALA A 242 -22.11 1.92 -16.77
N GLU A 243 -21.03 2.35 -16.14
CA GLU A 243 -20.56 3.73 -16.21
C GLU A 243 -20.16 4.17 -17.63
N TYR A 244 -19.40 3.32 -18.35
CA TYR A 244 -19.03 3.62 -19.73
C TYR A 244 -20.24 3.78 -20.66
N ARG A 245 -21.34 3.06 -20.38
CA ARG A 245 -22.59 3.19 -21.14
C ARG A 245 -23.32 4.49 -20.85
N LEU A 246 -23.22 5.01 -19.64
CA LEU A 246 -23.87 6.27 -19.21
C LEU A 246 -23.04 7.50 -19.60
N GLY A 247 -21.70 7.41 -19.61
CA GLY A 247 -20.79 8.50 -19.98
C GLY A 247 -20.52 8.65 -21.48
N GLY A 248 -20.82 7.64 -22.31
CA GLY A 248 -20.60 7.64 -23.77
C GLY A 248 -21.69 8.31 -24.60
N GLY A 249 -22.63 9.02 -24.00
CA GLY A 249 -23.78 9.66 -24.63
C GLY A 249 -23.70 11.19 -24.78
N GLN A 250 -22.47 11.78 -24.73
CA GLN A 250 -22.29 13.23 -25.02
C GLN A 250 -21.27 13.43 -26.13
#